data_fc40094a3902452c350a1040015433da
#
_entry.id   fc40094a3902452c350a1040015433da
#
_cell.length_a   1.000
_cell.length_b   1.000
_cell.length_c   1.000
_cell.angle_alpha   90.00
_cell.angle_beta   90.00
_cell.angle_gamma   90.00
#
_symmetry.space_group_name_H-M   'P 1'
#
loop_
_entity.id
_entity.type
_entity.pdbx_description
1 polymer ?
#
loop_
_entity_poly.entity_id
_entity_poly.type
_entity_poly.pdbx_seq_one_letter_code
_entity_poly.pdbx_strand_id
1 'polypeptide(L)' 'DYEEGTNIRDGVRGTVTGGCSKGIFLALEDGQEAFAHFGGLNPGTTVLCTVLKKATEKWKVLVSIDSIENVAIA' A
#
# COMPACT_ATOMS: atom_id res chain seq x y z
N ASP A 1 5.98 -18.76 6.04
CA ASP A 1 5.51 -18.55 6.21
C ASP A 1 4.99 -17.71 6.21
N TYR A 2 4.71 -17.32 5.44
CA TYR A 2 4.23 -16.63 5.68
C TYR A 2 3.64 -16.97 6.36
N GLU A 3 4.25 -17.79 6.21
CA GLU A 3 4.00 -18.24 6.70
C GLU A 3 3.47 -17.97 7.20
N GLU A 4 3.61 -18.51 6.56
CA GLU A 4 3.01 -18.28 7.38
C GLU A 4 2.30 -17.08 7.60
N GLY A 5 1.36 -16.62 7.30
CA GLY A 5 0.61 -15.46 7.56
C GLY A 5 1.16 -14.50 8.58
N THR A 6 2.30 -14.82 9.09
CA THR A 6 2.93 -14.01 10.11
C THR A 6 3.43 -12.68 9.59
N ASN A 7 3.41 -12.50 8.28
CA ASN A 7 3.88 -11.26 7.67
C ASN A 7 2.78 -10.25 7.41
N ILE A 8 1.55 -10.62 7.77
CA ILE A 8 0.42 -9.71 7.61
C ILE A 8 0.46 -8.69 8.74
N ARG A 9 0.41 -7.42 8.38
CA ARG A 9 0.44 -6.33 9.35
C ARG A 9 -0.71 -5.38 9.07
N ASP A 10 -1.50 -5.12 10.11
CA ASP A 10 -2.64 -4.22 10.03
C ASP A 10 -2.22 -2.80 10.41
N GLY A 11 -2.97 -1.83 9.89
CA GLY A 11 -2.81 -0.45 10.31
C GLY A 11 -1.50 0.19 9.89
N VAL A 12 -0.94 -0.27 8.78
CA VAL A 12 0.27 0.34 8.24
C VAL A 12 -0.13 1.57 7.46
N ARG A 13 0.50 2.70 7.76
CA ARG A 13 0.22 3.94 7.06
C ARG A 13 1.06 4.02 5.80
N GLY A 14 0.43 4.40 4.70
CA GLY A 14 1.12 4.60 3.45
C GLY A 14 0.63 5.86 2.77
N THR A 15 1.49 6.43 1.93
CA THR A 15 1.16 7.61 1.15
C THR A 15 1.19 7.26 -0.33
N VAL A 16 0.13 7.59 -1.03
CA VAL A 16 0.05 7.32 -2.47
C VAL A 16 1.09 8.16 -3.20
N THR A 17 1.91 7.52 -4.01
CA THR A 17 2.95 8.20 -4.80
C THR A 17 2.61 8.25 -6.27
N GLY A 18 1.72 7.38 -6.73
CA GLY A 18 1.33 7.34 -8.12
C GLY A 18 0.39 6.17 -8.36
N GLY A 19 0.13 5.87 -9.62
CA GLY A 19 -0.75 4.77 -9.93
C GLY A 19 -0.69 4.39 -11.40
N CYS A 20 -1.39 3.31 -11.71
CA CYS A 20 -1.51 2.82 -13.07
C CYS A 20 -2.90 2.21 -13.24
N SER A 21 -3.15 1.63 -14.43
CA SER A 21 -4.45 1.04 -14.71
C SER A 21 -4.81 -0.13 -13.80
N LYS A 22 -3.82 -0.73 -13.16
CA LYS A 22 -4.05 -1.91 -12.31
C LYS A 22 -4.21 -1.57 -10.83
N GLY A 23 -3.74 -0.40 -10.41
CA GLY A 23 -3.83 -0.01 -9.02
C GLY A 23 -2.97 1.19 -8.71
N ILE A 24 -2.62 1.34 -7.45
CA ILE A 24 -1.85 2.49 -6.99
C ILE A 24 -0.57 2.05 -6.32
N PHE A 25 0.42 2.95 -6.36
CA PHE A 25 1.70 2.76 -5.69
C PHE A 25 1.73 3.61 -4.44
N LEU A 26 2.32 3.05 -3.39
CA LEU A 26 2.36 3.69 -2.09
C LEU A 26 3.78 3.65 -1.53
N ALA A 27 4.11 4.66 -0.75
CA ALA A 27 5.32 4.64 0.07
C ALA A 27 4.87 4.39 1.51
N LEU A 28 5.31 3.31 2.09
CA LEU A 28 4.95 2.96 3.46
C LEU A 28 5.81 3.76 4.43
N GLU A 29 5.34 3.86 5.67
CA GLU A 29 6.02 4.66 6.67
C GLU A 29 7.42 4.14 7.01
N ASP A 30 7.70 2.87 6.71
CA ASP A 30 9.02 2.28 6.92
C ASP A 30 9.95 2.44 5.72
N GLY A 31 9.51 3.16 4.69
CA GLY A 31 10.31 3.44 3.51
C GLY A 31 10.15 2.44 2.37
N GLN A 32 9.38 1.40 2.55
CA GLN A 32 9.16 0.41 1.50
C GLN A 32 8.11 0.89 0.51
N GLU A 33 8.27 0.48 -0.74
CA GLU A 33 7.24 0.73 -1.75
C GLU A 33 6.22 -0.39 -1.73
N ALA A 34 4.96 -0.02 -1.93
CA ALA A 34 3.87 -0.98 -1.90
C ALA A 34 2.95 -0.77 -3.10
N PHE A 35 2.17 -1.78 -3.39
CA PHE A 35 1.18 -1.73 -4.46
C PHE A 35 -0.16 -2.20 -3.91
N ALA A 36 -1.23 -1.53 -4.31
CA ALA A 36 -2.58 -1.90 -3.91
C ALA A 36 -3.48 -1.95 -5.14
N HIS A 37 -4.33 -2.95 -5.22
CA HIS A 37 -5.34 -3.05 -6.28
C HIS A 37 -6.51 -2.15 -5.91
N PHE A 38 -6.30 -0.87 -6.08
CA PHE A 38 -7.28 0.15 -5.69
C PHE A 38 -7.05 1.34 -6.59
N GLY A 39 -8.11 2.03 -6.97
CA GLY A 39 -7.98 3.13 -7.90
C GLY A 39 -8.63 4.41 -7.38
N GLY A 40 -8.38 5.50 -8.09
CA GLY A 40 -9.06 6.75 -7.82
C GLY A 40 -8.44 7.62 -6.73
N LEU A 41 -7.24 7.28 -6.27
CA LEU A 41 -6.57 8.11 -5.26
C LEU A 41 -5.47 8.95 -5.89
N ASN A 42 -5.39 10.19 -5.49
CA ASN A 42 -4.36 11.11 -5.97
C ASN A 42 -3.06 10.94 -5.18
N PRO A 43 -1.92 11.22 -5.79
CA PRO A 43 -0.64 11.21 -5.06
C PRO A 43 -0.72 12.17 -3.88
N GLY A 44 -0.16 11.75 -2.76
CA GLY A 44 -0.21 12.51 -1.51
C GLY A 44 -1.31 12.06 -0.57
N THR A 45 -2.23 11.23 -1.04
CA THR A 45 -3.29 10.67 -0.20
C THR A 45 -2.68 9.72 0.83
N THR A 46 -3.05 9.87 2.09
CA THR A 46 -2.59 8.99 3.15
C THR A 46 -3.68 7.97 3.48
N VAL A 47 -3.29 6.70 3.52
CA VAL A 47 -4.23 5.61 3.76
C VAL A 47 -3.69 4.67 4.83
N LEU A 48 -4.60 3.96 5.47
CA LEU A 48 -4.25 2.83 6.32
C LEU A 48 -4.47 1.56 5.51
N CYS A 49 -3.52 0.66 5.57
CA CYS A 49 -3.58 -0.55 4.79
C CYS A 49 -3.06 -1.74 5.57
N THR A 50 -3.36 -2.93 5.06
CA THR A 50 -2.87 -4.18 5.62
C THR A 50 -1.88 -4.77 4.65
N VAL A 51 -0.69 -5.09 5.15
CA VAL A 51 0.33 -5.75 4.33
C VAL A 51 -0.08 -7.20 4.13
N LEU A 52 -0.28 -7.58 2.88
CA LEU A 52 -0.68 -8.93 2.51
C LEU A 52 0.51 -9.81 2.16
N LYS A 53 1.51 -9.24 1.49
CA LYS A 53 2.69 -9.97 1.07
C LYS A 53 3.90 -9.08 1.16
N LYS A 54 5.03 -9.65 1.58
CA LYS A 54 6.30 -8.95 1.60
C LYS A 54 6.81 -8.70 0.19
N ALA A 55 7.69 -7.72 0.07
CA ALA A 55 8.39 -7.47 -1.19
C ALA A 55 9.28 -8.67 -1.53
N THR A 56 9.37 -8.94 -2.81
CA THR A 56 10.27 -9.98 -3.34
C THR A 56 11.12 -9.36 -4.43
N GLU A 57 11.97 -10.18 -5.05
CA GLU A 57 12.79 -9.70 -6.17
C GLU A 57 11.94 -9.16 -7.31
N LYS A 58 10.77 -9.71 -7.52
CA LYS A 58 9.91 -9.35 -8.64
C LYS A 58 8.77 -8.42 -8.28
N TRP A 59 8.37 -8.39 -7.00
CA TRP A 59 7.15 -7.73 -6.59
C TRP A 59 7.38 -6.80 -5.43
N LYS A 60 6.72 -5.66 -5.46
CA LYS A 60 6.68 -4.76 -4.32
C LYS A 60 5.80 -5.36 -3.22
N VAL A 61 5.83 -4.74 -2.05
CA VAL A 61 4.92 -5.13 -0.98
C VAL A 61 3.49 -4.99 -1.49
N LEU A 62 2.68 -6.03 -1.29
CA LEU A 62 1.28 -5.99 -1.66
C LEU A 62 0.45 -5.63 -0.45
N VAL A 63 -0.40 -4.64 -0.59
CA VAL A 63 -1.24 -4.18 0.52
C VAL A 63 -2.70 -4.09 0.09
N SER A 64 -3.57 -4.12 1.09
CA SER A 64 -5.00 -3.90 0.92
C SER A 64 -5.35 -2.60 1.62
N ILE A 65 -6.09 -1.74 0.95
CA ILE A 65 -6.48 -0.45 1.53
C ILE A 65 -7.65 -0.69 2.49
N ASP A 66 -7.46 -0.32 3.75
CA ASP A 66 -8.51 -0.45 4.77
C ASP A 66 -9.31 0.82 4.93
N SER A 67 -8.63 1.95 4.98
CA SER A 67 -9.32 3.23 5.11
C SER A 67 -8.44 4.35 4.57
N ILE A 68 -9.06 5.47 4.25
CA ILE A 68 -8.37 6.65 3.75
C ILE A 68 -8.36 7.66 4.89
N GLU A 69 -7.15 8.05 5.32
CA GLU A 69 -7.01 9.00 6.41
C GLU A 69 -7.07 10.45 5.94
N ASN A 70 -6.43 10.72 4.81
CA ASN A 70 -6.31 12.09 4.33
C ASN A 70 -6.26 12.07 2.81
N VAL A 71 -7.28 12.63 2.18
CA VAL A 71 -7.39 12.65 0.73
C VAL A 71 -6.64 13.85 0.19
N ALA A 72 -5.69 13.59 -0.74
CA ALA A 72 -5.01 14.67 -1.42
C ALA A 72 -5.93 15.19 -2.53
N ILE A 73 -6.02 16.49 -2.61
CA ILE A 73 -6.80 17.17 -3.65
C ILE A 73 -5.83 17.69 -4.69
N ALA A 74 -5.97 17.17 -5.88
CA ALA A 74 -5.10 17.57 -6.99
C ALA A 74 -5.54 18.90 -7.59
#